data_89a809d958bd758d8de1deb21786528b
#
_entry.id   89a809d958bd758d8de1deb21786528b
#
_cell.length_a   1.000
_cell.length_b   1.000
_cell.length_c   1.000
_cell.angle_alpha   90.00
_cell.angle_beta   90.00
_cell.angle_gamma   90.00
#
_symmetry.space_group_name_H-M   'P 1'
#
loop_
_entity.id
_entity.type
_entity.pdbx_description
1 polymer ?
#
loop_
_entity_poly.entity_id
_entity_poly.type
_entity_poly.pdbx_seq_one_letter_code
_entity_poly.pdbx_strand_id
1 'polypeptide(L)'
;IPGNHGKWTDYVTEKLKKNRDLIMVAGMTQSQRVKLIKKNIKTIDDFAALKSNNKIFESKNNTLKNLYNQAKVQVRQRSSDGKPNIEPILWKNSYAKEGKIKNIIPLRNDGDVWFDMEGFNDSVKGIKLEYLFGACYQKNGKIEFKKWWAHNHIQEAEAFEKWVNWIEERRIEFPKLHIYHYANYEKDATRKLQQKYPNSFA
;
A
#
# COMPACT_ATOMS: atom_id res chain seq x y z
N ILE A 1 -20.87 -9.39 0.20
CA ILE A 1 -19.61 -8.66 0.42
C ILE A 1 -18.56 -9.36 -0.44
N PRO A 2 -17.68 -8.65 -1.16
CA PRO A 2 -16.53 -9.26 -1.80
C PRO A 2 -15.67 -9.99 -0.76
N GLY A 3 -15.15 -11.16 -1.12
CA GLY A 3 -14.34 -11.96 -0.21
C GLY A 3 -14.35 -13.43 -0.59
N ASN A 4 -13.65 -14.24 0.20
CA ASN A 4 -13.65 -15.68 0.01
C ASN A 4 -14.92 -16.27 0.64
N HIS A 5 -15.82 -16.78 -0.21
CA HIS A 5 -17.06 -17.48 0.16
C HIS A 5 -16.99 -18.97 -0.18
N GLY A 6 -15.79 -19.54 -0.25
CA GLY A 6 -15.57 -20.92 -0.68
C GLY A 6 -16.13 -21.12 -2.10
N LYS A 7 -16.88 -22.18 -2.31
CA LYS A 7 -17.50 -22.53 -3.61
C LYS A 7 -18.50 -21.49 -4.13
N TRP A 8 -18.93 -20.52 -3.33
CA TRP A 8 -19.88 -19.48 -3.70
C TRP A 8 -19.23 -18.17 -4.12
N THR A 9 -17.90 -18.07 -4.11
CA THR A 9 -17.16 -16.81 -4.36
C THR A 9 -17.52 -16.21 -5.71
N ASP A 10 -17.51 -16.99 -6.77
CA ASP A 10 -17.81 -16.50 -8.12
C ASP A 10 -19.27 -16.07 -8.24
N TYR A 11 -20.20 -16.85 -7.72
CA TYR A 11 -21.62 -16.51 -7.72
C TYR A 11 -21.88 -15.18 -6.99
N VAL A 12 -21.31 -15.01 -5.80
CA VAL A 12 -21.46 -13.78 -5.02
C VAL A 12 -20.86 -12.59 -5.77
N THR A 13 -19.67 -12.76 -6.32
CA THR A 13 -18.97 -11.71 -7.06
C THR A 13 -19.78 -11.27 -8.28
N GLU A 14 -20.27 -12.21 -9.08
CA GLU A 14 -21.08 -11.91 -10.26
C GLU A 14 -22.41 -11.24 -9.89
N LYS A 15 -23.06 -11.68 -8.82
CA LYS A 15 -24.27 -11.04 -8.31
C LYS A 15 -24.03 -9.59 -7.87
N LEU A 16 -22.92 -9.32 -7.17
CA LEU A 16 -22.56 -7.95 -6.77
C LEU A 16 -22.26 -7.07 -7.98
N LYS A 17 -21.52 -7.59 -8.97
CA LYS A 17 -21.25 -6.88 -10.23
C LYS A 17 -22.54 -6.59 -11.00
N LYS A 18 -23.41 -7.59 -11.18
CA LYS A 18 -24.70 -7.45 -11.88
C LYS A 18 -25.58 -6.40 -11.22
N ASN A 19 -25.66 -6.40 -9.90
CA ASN A 19 -26.47 -5.47 -9.14
C ASN A 19 -25.81 -4.09 -8.98
N ARG A 20 -24.59 -3.89 -9.47
CA ARG A 20 -23.86 -2.63 -9.31
C ARG A 20 -23.78 -2.20 -7.84
N ASP A 21 -23.58 -3.18 -6.95
CA ASP A 21 -23.65 -2.97 -5.51
C ASP A 21 -22.58 -1.97 -5.03
N LEU A 22 -22.95 -1.11 -4.09
CA LEU A 22 -22.05 -0.11 -3.48
C LEU A 22 -20.78 -0.71 -2.90
N ILE A 23 -20.83 -1.95 -2.41
CA ILE A 23 -19.65 -2.62 -1.84
C ILE A 23 -18.54 -2.85 -2.86
N MET A 24 -18.83 -2.73 -4.15
CA MET A 24 -17.84 -2.81 -5.24
C MET A 24 -17.01 -1.53 -5.40
N VAL A 25 -17.38 -0.44 -4.71
CA VAL A 25 -16.51 0.74 -4.64
C VAL A 25 -15.27 0.38 -3.83
N ALA A 26 -14.09 0.53 -4.43
CA ALA A 26 -12.83 0.21 -3.75
C ALA A 26 -12.69 1.02 -2.44
N GLY A 27 -12.41 0.32 -1.35
CA GLY A 27 -12.32 0.91 -0.02
C GLY A 27 -13.67 1.07 0.73
N MET A 28 -14.81 0.67 0.13
CA MET A 28 -16.12 0.72 0.79
C MET A 28 -16.22 -0.35 1.86
N THR A 29 -16.60 0.06 3.07
CA THR A 29 -16.91 -0.88 4.15
C THR A 29 -18.41 -1.21 4.20
N GLN A 30 -18.76 -2.35 4.81
CA GLN A 30 -20.16 -2.75 4.97
C GLN A 30 -20.97 -1.71 5.75
N SER A 31 -20.40 -1.10 6.78
CA SER A 31 -21.07 -0.07 7.57
C SER A 31 -21.39 1.19 6.75
N GLN A 32 -20.47 1.59 5.86
CA GLN A 32 -20.68 2.71 4.95
C GLN A 32 -21.76 2.40 3.91
N ARG A 33 -21.71 1.18 3.33
CA ARG A 33 -22.75 0.68 2.43
C ARG A 33 -24.14 0.75 3.06
N VAL A 34 -24.30 0.24 4.28
CA VAL A 34 -25.59 0.27 4.99
C VAL A 34 -26.08 1.70 5.22
N LYS A 35 -25.18 2.63 5.60
CA LYS A 35 -25.51 4.06 5.77
C LYS A 35 -25.98 4.71 4.47
N LEU A 36 -25.40 4.37 3.34
CA LEU A 36 -25.78 4.87 2.02
C LEU A 36 -27.15 4.31 1.58
N ILE A 37 -27.37 3.01 1.78
CA ILE A 37 -28.65 2.35 1.46
C ILE A 37 -29.81 2.98 2.27
N LYS A 38 -29.60 3.29 3.56
CA LYS A 38 -30.59 3.99 4.39
C LYS A 38 -30.95 5.39 3.83
N LYS A 39 -30.07 5.98 3.03
CA LYS A 39 -30.31 7.26 2.34
C LYS A 39 -30.78 7.06 0.89
N ASN A 40 -31.27 5.87 0.56
CA ASN A 40 -31.76 5.47 -0.78
C ASN A 40 -30.70 5.50 -1.88
N ILE A 41 -29.42 5.45 -1.54
CA ILE A 41 -28.30 5.29 -2.47
C ILE A 41 -27.94 3.80 -2.48
N LYS A 42 -28.30 3.06 -3.54
CA LYS A 42 -28.26 1.60 -3.55
C LYS A 42 -27.14 1.03 -4.43
N THR A 43 -26.75 1.76 -5.46
CA THR A 43 -25.78 1.32 -6.46
C THR A 43 -24.56 2.25 -6.53
N ILE A 44 -23.49 1.76 -7.15
CA ILE A 44 -22.32 2.60 -7.44
C ILE A 44 -22.68 3.77 -8.36
N ASP A 45 -23.64 3.56 -9.28
CA ASP A 45 -24.08 4.59 -10.21
C ASP A 45 -24.87 5.69 -9.47
N ASP A 46 -25.79 5.32 -8.57
CA ASP A 46 -26.49 6.29 -7.71
C ASP A 46 -25.51 7.14 -6.92
N PHE A 47 -24.49 6.48 -6.36
CA PHE A 47 -23.49 7.17 -5.55
C PHE A 47 -22.62 8.11 -6.38
N ALA A 48 -22.15 7.66 -7.55
CA ALA A 48 -21.35 8.48 -8.47
C ALA A 48 -22.13 9.66 -9.08
N ALA A 49 -23.45 9.56 -9.21
CA ALA A 49 -24.32 10.59 -9.76
C ALA A 49 -24.65 11.71 -8.76
N LEU A 50 -24.29 11.58 -7.49
CA LEU A 50 -24.53 12.63 -6.50
C LEU A 50 -23.82 13.94 -6.89
N LYS A 51 -24.43 15.08 -6.52
CA LYS A 51 -23.75 16.37 -6.65
C LYS A 51 -22.63 16.47 -5.61
N SER A 52 -21.51 17.09 -5.98
CA SER A 52 -20.32 17.23 -5.11
C SER A 52 -20.58 18.03 -3.82
N ASN A 53 -21.63 18.85 -3.80
CA ASN A 53 -22.09 19.63 -2.63
C ASN A 53 -23.23 18.94 -1.86
N ASN A 54 -23.47 17.64 -2.06
CA ASN A 54 -24.49 16.91 -1.33
C ASN A 54 -24.15 16.86 0.17
N LYS A 55 -25.15 17.14 1.01
CA LYS A 55 -25.02 17.13 2.49
C LYS A 55 -24.42 15.87 3.09
N ILE A 56 -24.46 14.75 2.37
CA ILE A 56 -23.84 13.49 2.82
C ILE A 56 -22.31 13.63 2.96
N PHE A 57 -21.70 14.60 2.31
CA PHE A 57 -20.26 14.87 2.33
C PHE A 57 -19.82 15.89 3.39
N GLU A 58 -20.75 16.49 4.16
CA GLU A 58 -20.49 17.51 5.19
C GLU A 58 -19.89 16.91 6.49
N SER A 59 -19.38 15.70 6.46
CA SER A 59 -18.67 15.08 7.59
C SER A 59 -17.26 15.67 7.73
N LYS A 60 -16.80 15.88 8.98
CA LYS A 60 -15.41 16.23 9.30
C LYS A 60 -14.38 15.26 8.69
N ASN A 61 -14.80 14.04 8.39
CA ASN A 61 -13.97 13.01 7.79
C ASN A 61 -14.29 12.92 6.28
N ASN A 62 -13.32 13.21 5.43
CA ASN A 62 -13.44 13.18 3.96
C ASN A 62 -13.65 11.75 3.38
N THR A 63 -13.83 10.73 4.20
CA THR A 63 -13.90 9.32 3.76
C THR A 63 -14.99 9.09 2.71
N LEU A 64 -16.23 9.60 2.93
CA LEU A 64 -17.32 9.43 1.95
C LEU A 64 -17.06 10.20 0.66
N LYS A 65 -16.39 11.35 0.74
CA LYS A 65 -15.99 12.14 -0.44
C LYS A 65 -14.92 11.42 -1.27
N ASN A 66 -13.99 10.75 -0.60
CA ASN A 66 -12.98 9.93 -1.27
C ASN A 66 -13.62 8.73 -1.97
N LEU A 67 -14.53 8.02 -1.29
CA LEU A 67 -15.30 6.93 -1.88
C LEU A 67 -16.19 7.37 -3.04
N TYR A 68 -16.78 8.56 -2.97
CA TYR A 68 -17.53 9.15 -4.08
C TYR A 68 -16.64 9.40 -5.30
N ASN A 69 -15.46 9.98 -5.10
CA ASN A 69 -14.49 10.17 -6.19
C ASN A 69 -14.06 8.82 -6.78
N GLN A 70 -13.81 7.82 -5.95
CA GLN A 70 -13.50 6.46 -6.38
C GLN A 70 -14.65 5.84 -7.20
N ALA A 71 -15.88 5.99 -6.76
CA ALA A 71 -17.05 5.53 -7.49
C ALA A 71 -17.15 6.17 -8.89
N LYS A 72 -16.91 7.47 -8.99
CA LYS A 72 -16.90 8.20 -10.28
C LYS A 72 -15.84 7.64 -11.24
N VAL A 73 -14.62 7.39 -10.75
CA VAL A 73 -13.55 6.80 -11.56
C VAL A 73 -13.95 5.41 -12.04
N GLN A 74 -14.49 4.56 -11.15
CA GLN A 74 -14.92 3.20 -11.52
C GLN A 74 -16.09 3.18 -12.51
N VAL A 75 -17.02 4.13 -12.42
CA VAL A 75 -18.11 4.26 -13.40
C VAL A 75 -17.56 4.69 -14.77
N ARG A 76 -16.66 5.68 -14.81
CA ARG A 76 -16.00 6.13 -16.07
C ARG A 76 -15.14 5.02 -16.68
N GLN A 77 -14.42 4.24 -15.86
CA GLN A 77 -13.59 3.13 -16.34
C GLN A 77 -14.39 2.13 -17.17
N ARG A 78 -15.63 1.88 -16.78
CA ARG A 78 -16.54 1.00 -17.53
C ARG A 78 -16.86 1.50 -18.94
N SER A 79 -16.85 2.81 -19.14
CA SER A 79 -17.17 3.46 -20.43
C SER A 79 -15.96 3.68 -21.33
N SER A 80 -14.77 3.24 -20.92
CA SER A 80 -13.49 3.60 -21.55
C SER A 80 -12.92 2.52 -22.49
N ASP A 81 -13.72 1.67 -23.10
CA ASP A 81 -13.31 0.64 -24.08
C ASP A 81 -12.07 -0.17 -23.65
N GLY A 82 -11.98 -0.50 -22.36
CA GLY A 82 -10.86 -1.25 -21.78
C GLY A 82 -9.59 -0.45 -21.50
N LYS A 83 -9.51 0.82 -21.91
CA LYS A 83 -8.36 1.68 -21.56
C LYS A 83 -8.41 2.08 -20.08
N PRO A 84 -7.28 2.03 -19.35
CA PRO A 84 -7.24 2.47 -17.96
C PRO A 84 -7.64 3.93 -17.83
N ASN A 85 -8.68 4.22 -17.06
CA ASN A 85 -9.07 5.58 -16.70
C ASN A 85 -8.40 5.93 -15.36
N ILE A 86 -7.23 6.53 -15.42
CA ILE A 86 -6.45 6.94 -14.25
C ILE A 86 -6.75 8.42 -13.99
N GLU A 87 -7.37 8.72 -12.86
CA GLU A 87 -7.55 10.08 -12.39
C GLU A 87 -6.57 10.34 -11.24
N PRO A 88 -5.53 11.16 -11.44
CA PRO A 88 -4.60 11.49 -10.37
C PRO A 88 -5.33 12.29 -9.30
N ILE A 89 -5.31 11.83 -8.06
CA ILE A 89 -5.77 12.61 -6.90
C ILE A 89 -4.67 13.61 -6.59
N LEU A 90 -4.79 14.79 -7.14
CA LEU A 90 -3.92 15.90 -6.74
C LEU A 90 -4.27 16.28 -5.30
N TRP A 91 -3.31 16.20 -4.41
CA TRP A 91 -3.43 16.66 -3.03
C TRP A 91 -3.52 18.19 -2.99
N LYS A 92 -4.73 18.68 -3.33
CA LYS A 92 -4.96 20.12 -3.50
C LYS A 92 -4.92 20.93 -2.21
N ASN A 93 -4.93 20.33 -1.02
CA ASN A 93 -5.55 21.12 0.05
C ASN A 93 -4.84 21.30 1.37
N SER A 94 -3.79 20.83 1.79
CA SER A 94 -3.14 21.34 3.01
C SER A 94 -1.63 21.36 2.94
N TYR A 95 -1.07 20.45 2.18
CA TYR A 95 0.37 20.35 2.06
C TYR A 95 0.95 21.18 0.90
N ALA A 96 0.17 21.37 -0.18
CA ALA A 96 0.62 22.15 -1.34
C ALA A 96 0.63 23.68 -1.07
N LYS A 97 -0.27 24.20 -0.24
CA LYS A 97 -0.36 25.64 0.08
C LYS A 97 0.83 26.19 0.86
N GLU A 98 1.58 25.34 1.55
CA GLU A 98 2.68 25.74 2.41
C GLU A 98 4.06 25.28 1.92
N GLY A 99 4.17 24.80 0.69
CA GLY A 99 5.43 24.22 0.19
C GLY A 99 5.82 22.91 0.88
N LYS A 100 4.95 22.36 1.72
CA LYS A 100 5.22 21.17 2.56
C LYS A 100 5.40 19.87 1.77
N ILE A 101 4.89 19.78 0.53
CA ILE A 101 5.17 18.60 -0.32
C ILE A 101 6.66 18.46 -0.60
N LYS A 102 7.37 19.58 -0.80
CA LYS A 102 8.84 19.55 -0.94
C LYS A 102 9.56 19.00 0.31
N ASN A 103 8.91 19.07 1.48
CA ASN A 103 9.49 18.61 2.75
C ASN A 103 9.06 17.18 3.13
N ILE A 104 8.08 16.57 2.43
CA ILE A 104 7.63 15.21 2.69
C ILE A 104 8.54 14.20 1.99
N ILE A 105 8.94 14.51 0.76
CA ILE A 105 9.91 13.71 0.01
C ILE A 105 11.26 14.40 0.19
N PRO A 106 12.24 13.75 0.85
CA PRO A 106 13.56 14.30 1.01
C PRO A 106 14.21 14.60 -0.35
N LEU A 107 15.18 15.50 -0.36
CA LEU A 107 16.00 15.72 -1.55
C LEU A 107 16.74 14.42 -1.90
N ARG A 108 16.76 14.09 -3.18
CA ARG A 108 17.45 12.91 -3.70
C ARG A 108 18.91 12.91 -3.26
N ASN A 109 19.38 11.76 -2.81
CA ASN A 109 20.77 11.49 -2.48
C ASN A 109 21.26 10.29 -3.30
N ASP A 110 22.50 10.31 -3.76
CA ASP A 110 23.06 9.19 -4.55
C ASP A 110 23.21 7.91 -3.71
N GLY A 111 23.20 8.05 -2.38
CA GLY A 111 23.14 6.95 -1.43
C GLY A 111 21.77 6.33 -1.23
N ASP A 112 20.70 6.93 -1.74
CA ASP A 112 19.33 6.45 -1.51
C ASP A 112 19.13 4.99 -1.90
N VAL A 113 18.30 4.30 -1.11
CA VAL A 113 18.00 2.87 -1.25
C VAL A 113 16.49 2.66 -1.28
N TRP A 114 16.00 1.86 -2.20
CA TRP A 114 14.62 1.35 -2.23
C TRP A 114 14.66 -0.10 -1.77
N PHE A 115 14.11 -0.32 -0.59
CA PHE A 115 14.19 -1.57 0.14
C PHE A 115 12.84 -2.27 0.19
N ASP A 116 12.85 -3.58 -0.03
CA ASP A 116 11.68 -4.44 0.07
C ASP A 116 12.04 -5.78 0.69
N MET A 117 11.08 -6.41 1.36
CA MET A 117 11.24 -7.70 2.04
C MET A 117 10.11 -8.63 1.69
N GLU A 118 10.44 -9.91 1.52
CA GLU A 118 9.45 -10.96 1.31
C GLU A 118 9.49 -11.97 2.46
N GLY A 119 8.32 -12.24 3.03
CA GLY A 119 8.16 -13.14 4.15
C GLY A 119 7.21 -14.30 3.86
N PHE A 120 7.53 -15.46 4.41
CA PHE A 120 6.66 -16.64 4.42
C PHE A 120 6.09 -16.85 5.82
N ASN A 121 4.77 -17.07 5.89
CA ASN A 121 4.09 -17.36 7.14
C ASN A 121 3.30 -18.68 7.01
N ASP A 122 3.83 -19.74 7.61
CA ASP A 122 3.11 -21.01 7.78
C ASP A 122 2.35 -20.97 9.11
N SER A 123 1.09 -20.57 9.05
CA SER A 123 0.23 -20.49 10.24
C SER A 123 -0.06 -21.84 10.86
N VAL A 124 0.06 -22.94 10.12
CA VAL A 124 -0.15 -24.32 10.62
C VAL A 124 1.03 -24.77 11.45
N LYS A 125 2.25 -24.48 10.99
CA LYS A 125 3.49 -24.85 11.68
C LYS A 125 4.02 -23.76 12.62
N GLY A 126 3.37 -22.57 12.63
CA GLY A 126 3.85 -21.42 13.40
C GLY A 126 5.19 -20.85 12.92
N ILE A 127 5.61 -21.18 11.69
CA ILE A 127 6.89 -20.74 11.14
C ILE A 127 6.67 -19.42 10.43
N LYS A 128 7.42 -18.41 10.82
CA LYS A 128 7.54 -17.15 10.10
C LYS A 128 9.00 -16.95 9.71
N LEU A 129 9.26 -16.77 8.42
CA LEU A 129 10.59 -16.59 7.83
C LEU A 129 10.57 -15.41 6.87
N GLU A 130 11.43 -14.43 7.07
CA GLU A 130 11.73 -13.42 6.08
C GLU A 130 12.80 -14.00 5.13
N TYR A 131 12.37 -14.42 3.95
CA TYR A 131 13.23 -15.23 3.06
C TYR A 131 13.98 -14.44 2.01
N LEU A 132 13.63 -13.18 1.78
CA LEU A 132 14.30 -12.30 0.82
C LEU A 132 14.39 -10.87 1.34
N PHE A 133 15.57 -10.32 1.30
CA PHE A 133 15.87 -8.91 1.48
C PHE A 133 16.34 -8.36 0.14
N GLY A 134 15.64 -7.38 -0.42
CA GLY A 134 15.92 -6.79 -1.72
C GLY A 134 16.18 -5.30 -1.62
N ALA A 135 17.21 -4.80 -2.30
CA ALA A 135 17.55 -3.39 -2.33
C ALA A 135 17.90 -2.93 -3.74
N CYS A 136 17.16 -1.95 -4.27
CA CYS A 136 17.56 -1.17 -5.43
C CYS A 136 18.33 0.06 -4.97
N TYR A 137 19.43 0.39 -5.64
CA TYR A 137 20.28 1.54 -5.33
C TYR A 137 21.01 2.04 -6.56
N GLN A 138 21.55 3.25 -6.49
CA GLN A 138 22.33 3.82 -7.56
C GLN A 138 23.84 3.56 -7.33
N LYS A 139 24.53 3.12 -8.39
CA LYS A 139 26.01 3.02 -8.42
C LYS A 139 26.49 3.49 -9.79
N ASN A 140 27.43 4.44 -9.79
CA ASN A 140 28.01 5.00 -11.03
C ASN A 140 26.94 5.46 -12.04
N GLY A 141 25.86 6.10 -11.57
CA GLY A 141 24.76 6.58 -12.40
C GLY A 141 23.79 5.49 -12.91
N LYS A 142 24.00 4.22 -12.58
CA LYS A 142 23.13 3.10 -12.94
C LYS A 142 22.38 2.57 -11.74
N ILE A 143 21.16 2.07 -11.98
CA ILE A 143 20.39 1.36 -10.95
C ILE A 143 20.91 -0.07 -10.89
N GLU A 144 21.29 -0.49 -9.70
CA GLU A 144 21.68 -1.86 -9.37
C GLU A 144 20.70 -2.45 -8.37
N PHE A 145 20.62 -3.79 -8.33
CA PHE A 145 19.81 -4.55 -7.39
C PHE A 145 20.70 -5.51 -6.61
N LYS A 146 20.60 -5.44 -5.29
CA LYS A 146 21.27 -6.35 -4.34
C LYS A 146 20.23 -7.17 -3.60
N LYS A 147 20.51 -8.43 -3.35
CA LYS A 147 19.58 -9.36 -2.68
C LYS A 147 20.32 -10.30 -1.75
N TRP A 148 19.63 -10.66 -0.67
CA TRP A 148 20.06 -11.64 0.31
C TRP A 148 18.92 -12.63 0.53
N TRP A 149 19.18 -13.92 0.27
CA TRP A 149 18.21 -14.99 0.42
C TRP A 149 18.41 -15.73 1.74
N ALA A 150 17.29 -16.23 2.31
CA ALA A 150 17.26 -17.09 3.48
C ALA A 150 16.28 -18.24 3.25
N HIS A 151 16.70 -19.48 3.48
CA HIS A 151 15.87 -20.66 3.35
C HIS A 151 15.56 -21.32 4.70
N ASN A 152 16.11 -20.78 5.79
CA ASN A 152 15.89 -21.18 7.18
C ASN A 152 16.26 -20.03 8.12
N HIS A 153 16.00 -20.20 9.42
CA HIS A 153 16.24 -19.14 10.42
C HIS A 153 17.73 -18.80 10.63
N ILE A 154 18.65 -19.72 10.38
CA ILE A 154 20.09 -19.41 10.44
C ILE A 154 20.46 -18.47 9.30
N GLN A 155 20.03 -18.81 8.09
CA GLN A 155 20.25 -17.96 6.91
C GLN A 155 19.47 -16.64 6.97
N GLU A 156 18.31 -16.60 7.66
CA GLU A 156 17.59 -15.36 7.92
C GLU A 156 18.41 -14.38 8.77
N ALA A 157 19.04 -14.88 9.84
CA ALA A 157 19.95 -14.10 10.67
C ALA A 157 21.13 -13.56 9.85
N GLU A 158 21.80 -14.43 9.08
CA GLU A 158 22.93 -14.05 8.21
C GLU A 158 22.52 -13.04 7.12
N ALA A 159 21.37 -13.23 6.49
CA ALA A 159 20.87 -12.34 5.45
C ALA A 159 20.55 -10.96 6.03
N PHE A 160 19.94 -10.93 7.22
CA PHE A 160 19.63 -9.70 7.94
C PHE A 160 20.91 -8.96 8.35
N GLU A 161 21.88 -9.65 8.92
CA GLU A 161 23.19 -9.09 9.28
C GLU A 161 23.92 -8.50 8.06
N LYS A 162 24.01 -9.26 6.96
CA LYS A 162 24.62 -8.80 5.72
C LYS A 162 23.95 -7.56 5.14
N TRP A 163 22.61 -7.49 5.23
CA TRP A 163 21.82 -6.32 4.80
C TRP A 163 22.14 -5.10 5.67
N VAL A 164 22.14 -5.28 7.01
CA VAL A 164 22.43 -4.18 7.95
C VAL A 164 23.85 -3.66 7.75
N ASN A 165 24.84 -4.55 7.69
CA ASN A 165 26.25 -4.17 7.48
C ASN A 165 26.41 -3.39 6.17
N TRP A 166 25.75 -3.84 5.09
CA TRP A 166 25.79 -3.13 3.81
C TRP A 166 25.16 -1.72 3.89
N ILE A 167 24.07 -1.56 4.64
CA ILE A 167 23.46 -0.24 4.86
C ILE A 167 24.37 0.67 5.68
N GLU A 168 25.03 0.14 6.72
CA GLU A 168 25.95 0.94 7.53
C GLU A 168 27.19 1.36 6.73
N GLU A 169 27.78 0.47 5.93
CA GLU A 169 28.86 0.81 4.99
C GLU A 169 28.42 1.93 4.05
N ARG A 170 27.21 1.80 3.50
CA ARG A 170 26.66 2.81 2.59
C ARG A 170 26.38 4.14 3.26
N ARG A 171 26.01 4.14 4.54
CA ARG A 171 25.82 5.37 5.35
C ARG A 171 27.13 6.10 5.64
N ILE A 172 28.24 5.38 5.73
CA ILE A 172 29.57 6.00 5.85
C ILE A 172 29.88 6.78 4.58
N GLU A 173 29.62 6.19 3.41
CA GLU A 173 29.83 6.85 2.10
C GLU A 173 28.81 7.98 1.84
N PHE A 174 27.55 7.75 2.23
CA PHE A 174 26.43 8.66 2.02
C PHE A 174 25.69 8.97 3.33
N PRO A 175 26.21 9.85 4.19
CA PRO A 175 25.64 10.09 5.53
C PRO A 175 24.19 10.59 5.53
N LYS A 176 23.71 11.12 4.42
CA LYS A 176 22.34 11.65 4.25
C LYS A 176 21.46 10.75 3.38
N LEU A 177 21.82 9.49 3.19
CA LEU A 177 20.99 8.56 2.45
C LEU A 177 19.63 8.34 3.12
N HIS A 178 18.63 8.03 2.31
CA HIS A 178 17.31 7.63 2.77
C HIS A 178 17.03 6.19 2.36
N ILE A 179 16.33 5.45 3.22
CA ILE A 179 15.81 4.13 2.91
C ILE A 179 14.32 4.26 2.67
N TYR A 180 13.89 4.06 1.43
CA TYR A 180 12.49 4.08 1.04
C TYR A 180 11.93 2.67 1.08
N HIS A 181 10.76 2.52 1.68
CA HIS A 181 10.02 1.27 1.71
C HIS A 181 8.52 1.53 1.55
N TYR A 182 7.73 0.51 1.22
CA TYR A 182 6.31 0.67 1.04
C TYR A 182 5.54 0.24 2.30
N ALA A 183 4.71 1.17 2.84
CA ALA A 183 3.92 0.97 4.07
C ALA A 183 4.76 0.68 5.32
N ASN A 184 4.30 -0.20 6.22
CA ASN A 184 4.93 -0.43 7.52
C ASN A 184 5.56 -1.84 7.65
N TYR A 185 5.45 -2.68 6.62
CA TYR A 185 5.86 -4.08 6.73
C TYR A 185 7.35 -4.20 7.03
N GLU A 186 8.21 -3.59 6.22
CA GLU A 186 9.67 -3.65 6.35
C GLU A 186 10.14 -3.12 7.70
N LYS A 187 9.57 -2.00 8.14
CA LYS A 187 9.87 -1.40 9.43
C LYS A 187 9.53 -2.33 10.60
N ASP A 188 8.35 -2.96 10.56
CA ASP A 188 7.90 -3.85 11.63
C ASP A 188 8.64 -5.20 11.58
N ALA A 189 8.95 -5.71 10.39
CA ALA A 189 9.75 -6.92 10.20
C ALA A 189 11.18 -6.73 10.69
N THR A 190 11.85 -5.65 10.30
CA THR A 190 13.21 -5.29 10.76
C THR A 190 13.28 -5.20 12.29
N ARG A 191 12.30 -4.53 12.93
CA ARG A 191 12.25 -4.46 14.40
C ARG A 191 12.11 -5.84 15.06
N LYS A 192 11.30 -6.73 14.48
CA LYS A 192 11.14 -8.10 14.97
C LYS A 192 12.41 -8.93 14.77
N LEU A 193 13.08 -8.79 13.63
CA LEU A 193 14.36 -9.46 13.36
C LEU A 193 15.44 -8.98 14.34
N GLN A 194 15.52 -7.70 14.63
CA GLN A 194 16.42 -7.15 15.64
C GLN A 194 16.18 -7.77 17.02
N GLN A 195 14.93 -7.95 17.42
CA GLN A 195 14.58 -8.61 18.68
C GLN A 195 14.91 -10.11 18.67
N LYS A 196 14.73 -10.76 17.51
CA LYS A 196 14.99 -12.20 17.32
C LYS A 196 16.48 -12.52 17.27
N TYR A 197 17.29 -11.62 16.74
CA TYR A 197 18.73 -11.77 16.51
C TYR A 197 19.53 -10.60 17.12
N PRO A 198 19.52 -10.45 18.46
CA PRO A 198 20.12 -9.29 19.11
C PRO A 198 21.64 -9.18 18.92
N ASN A 199 22.33 -10.28 18.70
CA ASN A 199 23.79 -10.34 18.53
C ASN A 199 24.26 -10.04 17.10
N SER A 200 23.35 -9.84 16.15
CA SER A 200 23.71 -9.51 14.76
C SER A 200 24.12 -8.04 14.57
N PHE A 201 24.28 -7.29 15.66
CA PHE A 201 24.61 -5.85 15.66
C PHE A 201 25.78 -5.50 16.59
N ALA A 202 26.59 -6.49 16.99
CA ALA A 202 27.74 -6.27 17.85
C ALA A 202 29.01 -5.91 17.04
#